data_7416e501f23878d81a95c2d3868137e8
#
_entry.id   7416e501f23878d81a95c2d3868137e8
#
_cell.length_a   1.000
_cell.length_b   1.000
_cell.length_c   1.000
_cell.angle_alpha   90.00
_cell.angle_beta   90.00
_cell.angle_gamma   90.00
#
_symmetry.space_group_name_H-M   'P 1'
#
loop_
_entity.id
_entity.type
_entity.pdbx_description
1 polymer ?
#
loop_
_entity_poly.entity_id
_entity_poly.type
_entity_poly.pdbx_seq_one_letter_code
_entity_poly.pdbx_strand_id
1 'polypeptide(L)'
;PDAGDQREAAIARRLDRLSRQAERLERDQNIEIETLALFIRYFLTVSTPIPEAHQDAARAQGKARFEQFVEQLGRHLLRGRSLVRDVVEELH
;
A
#
# COMPACT_ATOMS: atom_id res chain seq x y z
N PRO A 1 34.53 -3.41 30.38
CA PRO A 1 33.08 -3.36 30.47
C PRO A 1 32.54 -4.69 30.98
N ASP A 2 31.56 -4.64 31.87
CA ASP A 2 30.97 -5.83 32.41
C ASP A 2 29.80 -6.32 31.51
N ALA A 3 29.22 -7.46 31.89
CA ALA A 3 28.13 -8.06 31.14
C ALA A 3 26.86 -7.17 31.12
N GLY A 4 26.64 -6.40 32.19
CA GLY A 4 25.53 -5.45 32.29
C GLY A 4 25.67 -4.32 31.28
N ASP A 5 26.83 -3.72 31.16
CA ASP A 5 27.12 -2.66 30.21
C ASP A 5 26.97 -3.15 28.77
N GLN A 6 27.41 -4.38 28.49
CA GLN A 6 27.28 -4.98 27.17
C GLN A 6 25.81 -5.22 26.80
N ARG A 7 24.99 -5.64 27.77
CA ARG A 7 23.55 -5.82 27.55
C ARG A 7 22.85 -4.49 27.28
N GLU A 8 23.19 -3.46 28.06
CA GLU A 8 22.62 -2.12 27.84
C GLU A 8 22.96 -1.59 26.47
N ALA A 9 24.21 -1.75 26.04
CA ALA A 9 24.66 -1.33 24.72
C ALA A 9 23.92 -2.09 23.61
N ALA A 10 23.71 -3.41 23.79
CA ALA A 10 22.97 -4.22 22.83
C ALA A 10 21.52 -3.80 22.73
N ILE A 11 20.87 -3.53 23.86
CA ILE A 11 19.49 -3.04 23.89
C ILE A 11 19.38 -1.68 23.21
N ALA A 12 20.32 -0.76 23.51
CA ALA A 12 20.34 0.54 22.88
C ALA A 12 20.46 0.45 21.35
N ARG A 13 21.31 -0.45 20.85
CA ARG A 13 21.45 -0.67 19.42
C ARG A 13 20.18 -1.25 18.79
N ARG A 14 19.49 -2.15 19.49
CA ARG A 14 18.20 -2.68 19.00
C ARG A 14 17.13 -1.62 18.97
N LEU A 15 17.03 -0.79 20.00
CA LEU A 15 16.08 0.32 20.03
C LEU A 15 16.35 1.31 18.91
N ASP A 16 17.61 1.63 18.66
CA ASP A 16 17.99 2.53 17.58
C ASP A 16 17.58 1.97 16.21
N ARG A 17 17.84 0.68 15.98
CA ARG A 17 17.41 0.05 14.73
C ARG A 17 15.90 0.03 14.57
N LEU A 18 15.16 -0.25 15.66
CA LEU A 18 13.71 -0.24 15.63
C LEU A 18 13.17 1.16 15.34
N SER A 19 13.77 2.19 15.96
CA SER A 19 13.39 3.57 15.71
C SER A 19 13.58 3.95 14.25
N ARG A 20 14.71 3.57 13.65
CA ARG A 20 14.97 3.84 12.24
C ARG A 20 14.00 3.10 11.32
N GLN A 21 13.65 1.86 11.67
CA GLN A 21 12.66 1.09 10.93
C GLN A 21 11.28 1.75 11.00
N ALA A 22 10.90 2.22 12.20
CA ALA A 22 9.63 2.92 12.39
C ALA A 22 9.55 4.20 11.58
N GLU A 23 10.65 4.98 11.55
CA GLU A 23 10.72 6.21 10.75
C GLU A 23 10.58 5.92 9.26
N ARG A 24 11.20 4.84 8.76
CA ARG A 24 11.08 4.45 7.37
C ARG A 24 9.65 4.02 7.03
N LEU A 25 9.02 3.22 7.91
CA LEU A 25 7.64 2.79 7.72
C LEU A 25 6.68 3.98 7.71
N GLU A 26 6.88 4.94 8.62
CA GLU A 26 6.06 6.14 8.68
C GLU A 26 6.20 6.96 7.40
N ARG A 27 7.43 7.14 6.92
CA ARG A 27 7.69 7.85 5.68
C ARG A 27 7.03 7.14 4.49
N ASP A 28 7.20 5.83 4.40
CA ASP A 28 6.63 5.05 3.31
C ASP A 28 5.11 5.09 3.34
N GLN A 29 4.53 5.02 4.54
CA GLN A 29 3.08 5.14 4.71
C GLN A 29 2.58 6.50 4.26
N ASN A 30 3.28 7.58 4.61
CA ASN A 30 2.91 8.93 4.20
C ASN A 30 2.96 9.08 2.68
N ILE A 31 3.98 8.50 2.03
CA ILE A 31 4.10 8.51 0.57
C ILE A 31 2.92 7.75 -0.06
N GLU A 32 2.54 6.61 0.50
CA GLU A 32 1.41 5.83 0.01
C GLU A 32 0.10 6.61 0.13
N ILE A 33 -0.12 7.25 1.28
CA ILE A 33 -1.34 8.04 1.52
C ILE A 33 -1.40 9.22 0.55
N GLU A 34 -0.31 9.96 0.38
CA GLU A 34 -0.26 11.08 -0.55
C GLU A 34 -0.46 10.65 -1.99
N THR A 35 0.14 9.53 -2.38
CA THR A 35 -0.02 8.97 -3.71
C THR A 35 -1.47 8.59 -3.97
N LEU A 36 -2.11 7.96 -2.99
CA LEU A 36 -3.52 7.61 -3.10
C LEU A 36 -4.41 8.85 -3.20
N ALA A 37 -4.12 9.87 -2.39
CA ALA A 37 -4.87 11.12 -2.43
C ALA A 37 -4.76 11.81 -3.80
N LEU A 38 -3.56 11.82 -4.37
CA LEU A 38 -3.34 12.38 -5.72
C LEU A 38 -4.08 11.57 -6.78
N PHE A 39 -4.07 10.24 -6.66
CA PHE A 39 -4.81 9.38 -7.58
C PHE A 39 -6.32 9.65 -7.48
N ILE A 40 -6.86 9.77 -6.27
CA ILE A 40 -8.27 10.07 -6.07
C ILE A 40 -8.63 11.41 -6.71
N ARG A 41 -7.79 12.44 -6.51
CA ARG A 41 -8.00 13.75 -7.12
C ARG A 41 -8.00 13.66 -8.64
N TYR A 42 -7.03 12.95 -9.20
CA TYR A 42 -6.96 12.72 -10.65
C TYR A 42 -8.22 12.00 -11.13
N PHE A 43 -8.60 10.92 -10.46
CA PHE A 43 -9.78 10.13 -10.82
C PHE A 43 -11.03 10.99 -10.84
N LEU A 44 -11.24 11.80 -9.80
CA LEU A 44 -12.39 12.68 -9.71
C LEU A 44 -12.38 13.77 -10.77
N THR A 45 -11.20 14.20 -11.21
CA THR A 45 -11.05 15.20 -12.25
C THR A 45 -11.43 14.67 -13.63
N VAL A 46 -11.05 13.43 -13.93
CA VAL A 46 -11.26 12.86 -15.28
C VAL A 46 -12.53 12.05 -15.40
N SER A 47 -13.14 11.62 -14.28
CA SER A 47 -14.37 10.83 -14.29
C SER A 47 -15.59 11.73 -14.44
N THR A 48 -16.51 11.34 -15.28
CA THR A 48 -17.81 12.00 -15.36
C THR A 48 -18.80 11.31 -14.43
N PRO A 49 -19.70 12.08 -13.76
CA PRO A 49 -20.74 11.48 -12.96
C PRO A 49 -21.63 10.57 -13.82
N ILE A 50 -22.02 9.43 -13.27
CA ILE A 50 -22.88 8.48 -13.94
C ILE A 50 -24.32 9.00 -13.88
N PRO A 51 -25.03 9.07 -15.02
CA PRO A 51 -26.44 9.47 -15.01
C PRO A 51 -27.26 8.60 -14.07
N GLU A 52 -28.23 9.19 -13.39
CA GLU A 52 -29.04 8.51 -12.38
C GLU A 52 -29.69 7.23 -12.93
N ALA A 53 -30.14 7.26 -14.17
CA ALA A 53 -30.79 6.11 -14.81
C ALA A 53 -29.84 4.87 -14.92
N HIS A 54 -28.52 5.07 -14.86
CA HIS A 54 -27.53 4.01 -15.02
C HIS A 54 -26.79 3.67 -13.73
N GLN A 55 -27.11 4.32 -12.61
CA GLN A 55 -26.37 4.15 -11.38
C GLN A 55 -26.47 2.73 -10.80
N ASP A 56 -27.66 2.13 -10.85
CA ASP A 56 -27.85 0.78 -10.31
C ASP A 56 -27.07 -0.27 -11.10
N ALA A 57 -27.13 -0.19 -12.43
CA ALA A 57 -26.36 -1.09 -13.29
C ALA A 57 -24.85 -0.89 -13.06
N ALA A 58 -24.39 0.35 -12.95
CA ALA A 58 -23.00 0.67 -12.70
C ALA A 58 -22.53 0.15 -11.35
N ARG A 59 -23.36 0.24 -10.30
CA ARG A 59 -23.02 -0.33 -8.98
C ARG A 59 -22.88 -1.83 -9.03
N ALA A 60 -23.79 -2.52 -9.70
CA ALA A 60 -23.73 -3.98 -9.83
C ALA A 60 -22.47 -4.41 -10.58
N GLN A 61 -22.14 -3.72 -11.65
CA GLN A 61 -20.93 -3.98 -12.42
C GLN A 61 -19.68 -3.69 -11.60
N GLY A 62 -19.67 -2.56 -10.90
CA GLY A 62 -18.56 -2.16 -10.04
C GLY A 62 -18.32 -3.18 -8.93
N LYS A 63 -19.38 -3.69 -8.31
CA LYS A 63 -19.28 -4.71 -7.29
C LYS A 63 -18.63 -5.99 -7.82
N ALA A 64 -19.09 -6.46 -8.98
CA ALA A 64 -18.54 -7.66 -9.60
C ALA A 64 -17.07 -7.48 -9.96
N ARG A 65 -16.71 -6.34 -10.52
CA ARG A 65 -15.32 -6.03 -10.88
C ARG A 65 -14.43 -5.91 -9.66
N PHE A 66 -14.95 -5.32 -8.59
CA PHE A 66 -14.20 -5.21 -7.34
C PHE A 66 -13.94 -6.59 -6.72
N GLU A 67 -14.92 -7.48 -6.73
CA GLU A 67 -14.76 -8.85 -6.25
C GLU A 67 -13.67 -9.59 -7.03
N GLN A 68 -13.62 -9.41 -8.35
CA GLN A 68 -12.57 -9.97 -9.19
C GLN A 68 -11.19 -9.40 -8.84
N PHE A 69 -11.13 -8.09 -8.61
CA PHE A 69 -9.90 -7.44 -8.22
C PHE A 69 -9.37 -7.98 -6.89
N VAL A 70 -10.25 -8.10 -5.89
CA VAL A 70 -9.88 -8.63 -4.57
C VAL A 70 -9.35 -10.07 -4.68
N GLU A 71 -9.99 -10.88 -5.53
CA GLU A 71 -9.55 -12.25 -5.75
C GLU A 71 -8.16 -12.30 -6.40
N GLN A 72 -7.93 -11.47 -7.42
CA GLN A 72 -6.63 -11.39 -8.07
C GLN A 72 -5.55 -10.90 -7.11
N LEU A 73 -5.88 -9.89 -6.30
CA LEU A 73 -4.95 -9.37 -5.31
C LEU A 73 -4.57 -10.44 -4.30
N GLY A 74 -5.57 -11.20 -3.80
CA GLY A 74 -5.32 -12.29 -2.86
C GLY A 74 -4.38 -13.33 -3.43
N ARG A 75 -4.60 -13.75 -4.67
CA ARG A 75 -3.71 -14.71 -5.34
C ARG A 75 -2.31 -14.15 -5.52
N HIS A 76 -2.22 -12.87 -5.86
CA HIS A 76 -0.95 -12.20 -6.06
C HIS A 76 -0.13 -12.17 -4.76
N LEU A 77 -0.78 -11.84 -3.65
CA LEU A 77 -0.14 -11.80 -2.33
C LEU A 77 0.32 -13.19 -1.89
N LEU A 78 -0.45 -14.23 -2.20
CA LEU A 78 -0.07 -15.61 -1.88
C LEU A 78 1.20 -16.05 -2.59
N ARG A 79 1.49 -15.50 -3.77
CA ARG A 79 2.73 -15.79 -4.49
C ARG A 79 3.92 -15.03 -3.93
N GLY A 80 3.72 -14.12 -2.97
CA GLY A 80 4.78 -13.32 -2.38
C GLY A 80 5.35 -12.27 -3.32
N ARG A 81 4.64 -11.90 -4.37
CA ARG A 81 5.08 -10.89 -5.34
C ARG A 81 4.37 -9.58 -5.10
N SER A 82 5.11 -8.48 -5.24
CA SER A 82 4.57 -7.14 -5.16
C SER A 82 4.05 -6.72 -6.54
N LEU A 83 2.86 -6.07 -6.55
CA LEU A 83 2.32 -5.49 -7.78
C LEU A 83 3.25 -4.43 -8.36
N VAL A 84 3.85 -3.64 -7.48
CA VAL A 84 4.81 -2.60 -7.91
C VAL A 84 6.01 -3.25 -8.60
N ARG A 85 6.54 -4.33 -8.03
CA ARG A 85 7.67 -5.05 -8.61
C ARG A 85 7.32 -5.59 -9.99
N ASP A 86 6.14 -6.19 -10.14
CA ASP A 86 5.70 -6.76 -11.41
C ASP A 86 5.57 -5.67 -12.47
N VAL A 87 4.98 -4.52 -12.13
CA VAL A 87 4.85 -3.40 -13.06
C VAL A 87 6.22 -2.87 -13.47
N VAL A 88 7.15 -2.73 -12.53
CA VAL A 88 8.51 -2.27 -12.82
C VAL A 88 9.23 -3.25 -13.75
N GLU A 89 9.08 -4.55 -13.54
CA GLU A 89 9.67 -5.58 -14.41
C GLU A 89 9.11 -5.52 -15.83
N GLU A 90 7.81 -5.27 -15.98
CA GLU A 90 7.18 -5.13 -17.29
C GLU A 90 7.67 -3.91 -18.06
N LEU A 91 8.04 -2.85 -17.33
CA LEU A 91 8.55 -1.63 -17.94
C LEU A 91 10.00 -1.74 -18.42
N HIS A 92 10.72 -2.74 -17.93
CA HIS A 92 12.09 -3.02 -18.33
C HIS A 92 12.13 -4.12 -19.36
#